data_21f62923065f9d960d181a9264ad0967
#
_entry.id   21f62923065f9d960d181a9264ad0967
#
_cell.length_a   1.000
_cell.length_b   1.000
_cell.length_c   1.000
_cell.angle_alpha   90.00
_cell.angle_beta   90.00
_cell.angle_gamma   90.00
#
_symmetry.space_group_name_H-M   'P 1'
#
loop_
_entity.id
_entity.type
_entity.pdbx_description
1 polymer ?
#
loop_
_entity_poly.entity_id
_entity_poly.type
_entity_poly.pdbx_seq_one_letter_code
_entity_poly.pdbx_strand_id
1 'polypeptide(L)'
;RWGAVGRALLDAGEGALSALRAGFPAGTLSGAPKVRAMEIIEELEPHRRGLYAGAVGYFGADGNMDLAIALRTAIIKESRMHVQAGAGVVLDSDPASEHQECVNKARALFRAAGEAWRFT
;
A
#
# COMPACT_ATOMS: atom_id res chain seq x y z
N ARG A 1 11.55 -3.96 18.52
CA ARG A 1 11.41 -3.13 17.28
C ARG A 1 11.16 -1.70 17.73
N TRP A 2 12.05 -0.78 17.37
CA TRP A 2 11.85 0.64 17.60
C TRP A 2 11.00 1.16 16.44
N GLY A 3 9.79 1.61 16.72
CA GLY A 3 8.95 2.33 15.77
C GLY A 3 9.29 3.81 15.79
N ALA A 4 9.41 4.44 14.65
CA ALA A 4 9.47 5.89 14.57
C ALA A 4 8.05 6.44 14.78
N VAL A 5 7.90 7.38 15.71
CA VAL A 5 6.64 8.11 15.94
C VAL A 5 6.83 9.53 15.41
N GLY A 6 6.10 9.85 14.34
CA GLY A 6 5.99 11.22 13.85
C GLY A 6 4.77 11.91 14.47
N ARG A 7 4.91 13.18 14.86
CA ARG A 7 3.79 14.03 15.30
C ARG A 7 3.72 15.26 14.41
N ALA A 8 2.52 15.62 14.00
CA ALA A 8 2.23 16.85 13.30
C ALA A 8 0.98 17.48 13.92
N LEU A 9 0.92 18.81 13.88
CA LEU A 9 -0.26 19.55 14.29
C LEU A 9 -1.10 19.83 13.04
N LEU A 10 -2.42 19.69 13.18
CA LEU A 10 -3.37 20.16 12.17
C LEU A 10 -3.68 21.63 12.44
N ASP A 11 -3.91 22.38 11.38
CA ASP A 11 -4.39 23.75 11.49
C ASP A 11 -5.80 23.80 12.09
N ALA A 12 -6.16 24.94 12.68
CA ALA A 12 -7.46 25.11 13.28
C ALA A 12 -8.58 24.92 12.27
N GLY A 13 -9.52 24.02 12.57
CA GLY A 13 -10.63 23.66 11.69
C GLY A 13 -10.38 22.46 10.77
N GLU A 14 -9.15 21.95 10.73
CA GLU A 14 -8.82 20.74 10.00
C GLU A 14 -9.11 19.48 10.83
N GLY A 15 -9.51 18.41 10.17
CA GLY A 15 -9.87 17.14 10.79
C GLY A 15 -9.18 15.94 10.17
N ALA A 16 -9.57 14.75 10.60
CA ALA A 16 -8.98 13.49 10.15
C ALA A 16 -8.99 13.30 8.62
N LEU A 17 -10.06 13.76 7.95
CA LEU A 17 -10.15 13.66 6.48
C LEU A 17 -9.15 14.59 5.78
N SER A 18 -8.91 15.77 6.31
CA SER A 18 -7.90 16.70 5.80
C SER A 18 -6.49 16.12 5.99
N ALA A 19 -6.22 15.52 7.16
CA ALA A 19 -4.98 14.82 7.42
C ALA A 19 -4.75 13.67 6.43
N LEU A 20 -5.79 12.88 6.13
CA LEU A 20 -5.71 11.83 5.13
C LEU A 20 -5.38 12.40 3.75
N ARG A 21 -6.07 13.44 3.29
CA ARG A 21 -5.85 14.07 1.98
C ARG A 21 -4.44 14.63 1.84
N ALA A 22 -3.88 15.20 2.90
CA ALA A 22 -2.52 15.74 2.90
C ALA A 22 -1.44 14.65 2.88
N GLY A 23 -1.66 13.55 3.61
CA GLY A 23 -0.67 12.48 3.78
C GLY A 23 -0.74 11.38 2.72
N PHE A 24 -1.90 11.16 2.13
CA PHE A 24 -2.15 10.03 1.23
C PHE A 24 -2.06 10.44 -0.26
N PRO A 25 -1.64 9.56 -1.18
CA PRO A 25 -1.10 8.21 -0.94
C PRO A 25 0.26 8.24 -0.23
N ALA A 26 0.56 7.15 0.49
CA ALA A 26 1.81 7.03 1.24
C ALA A 26 3.03 7.05 0.30
N GLY A 27 4.01 7.91 0.61
CA GLY A 27 5.21 8.09 -0.21
C GLY A 27 6.03 6.81 -0.39
N THR A 28 5.99 5.90 0.57
CA THR A 28 6.64 4.57 0.48
C THR A 28 6.09 3.70 -0.65
N LEU A 29 4.92 4.04 -1.20
CA LEU A 29 4.26 3.31 -2.27
C LEU A 29 4.14 4.08 -3.57
N SER A 30 4.11 5.41 -3.49
CA SER A 30 4.08 6.28 -4.67
C SER A 30 5.49 6.67 -5.12
N GLY A 31 6.40 6.88 -4.18
CA GLY A 31 7.72 7.43 -4.46
C GLY A 31 7.80 8.94 -4.19
N ALA A 32 8.98 9.50 -4.45
CA ALA A 32 9.28 10.91 -4.27
C ALA A 32 10.10 11.46 -5.46
N PRO A 33 9.83 12.69 -5.94
CA PRO A 33 8.73 13.58 -5.57
C PRO A 33 7.35 13.00 -5.90
N LYS A 34 6.38 13.13 -4.98
CA LYS A 34 5.11 12.37 -5.02
C LYS A 34 4.35 12.51 -6.33
N VAL A 35 4.13 13.73 -6.81
CA VAL A 35 3.34 13.97 -8.04
C VAL A 35 4.00 13.30 -9.24
N ARG A 36 5.29 13.54 -9.47
CA ARG A 36 6.01 12.95 -10.60
C ARG A 36 6.09 11.43 -10.52
N ALA A 37 6.25 10.87 -9.33
CA ALA A 37 6.25 9.43 -9.12
C ALA A 37 4.88 8.80 -9.48
N MET A 38 3.78 9.47 -9.11
CA MET A 38 2.43 9.02 -9.47
C MET A 38 2.16 9.10 -10.98
N GLU A 39 2.66 10.15 -11.66
CA GLU A 39 2.59 10.25 -13.12
C GLU A 39 3.32 9.09 -13.80
N ILE A 40 4.54 8.76 -13.34
CA ILE A 40 5.33 7.64 -13.86
C ILE A 40 4.62 6.31 -13.63
N ILE A 41 3.98 6.11 -12.47
CA ILE A 41 3.18 4.92 -12.19
C ILE A 41 2.04 4.78 -13.19
N GLU A 42 1.30 5.86 -13.47
CA GLU A 42 0.20 5.86 -14.44
C GLU A 42 0.70 5.64 -15.88
N GLU A 43 1.89 6.14 -16.21
CA GLU A 43 2.52 5.93 -17.52
C GLU A 43 2.99 4.47 -17.75
N LEU A 44 3.53 3.83 -16.72
CA LEU A 44 4.24 2.56 -16.85
C LEU A 44 3.45 1.32 -16.39
N GLU A 45 2.55 1.45 -15.43
CA GLU A 45 1.78 0.31 -14.95
C GLU A 45 0.61 0.01 -15.91
N PRO A 46 0.49 -1.25 -16.41
CA PRO A 46 -0.52 -1.61 -17.41
C PRO A 46 -1.94 -1.68 -16.81
N HIS A 47 -2.05 -1.76 -15.49
CA HIS A 47 -3.31 -1.89 -14.77
C HIS A 47 -3.39 -0.95 -13.57
N ARG A 48 -4.58 -0.43 -13.32
CA ARG A 48 -4.84 0.37 -12.11
C ARG A 48 -4.64 -0.47 -10.86
N ARG A 49 -4.05 0.12 -9.84
CA ARG A 49 -3.70 -0.54 -8.57
C ARG A 49 -4.93 -0.98 -7.76
N GLY A 50 -6.09 -0.35 -7.96
CA GLY A 50 -7.29 -0.66 -7.20
C GLY A 50 -7.07 -0.52 -5.69
N LEU A 51 -7.25 -1.61 -4.95
CA LEU A 51 -7.02 -1.63 -3.49
C LEU A 51 -5.53 -1.52 -3.13
N TYR A 52 -4.64 -2.05 -3.97
CA TYR A 52 -3.21 -2.04 -3.69
C TYR A 52 -2.68 -0.62 -3.53
N ALA A 53 -1.92 -0.38 -2.48
CA ALA A 53 -1.42 0.93 -2.10
C ALA A 53 -2.48 1.93 -1.63
N GLY A 54 -3.74 1.50 -1.48
CA GLY A 54 -4.80 2.24 -0.86
C GLY A 54 -4.68 2.32 0.66
N ALA A 55 -5.69 2.84 1.33
CA ALA A 55 -5.79 2.87 2.77
C ALA A 55 -6.99 2.04 3.24
N VAL A 56 -6.83 1.37 4.36
CA VAL A 56 -7.88 0.64 5.07
C VAL A 56 -7.85 1.01 6.55
N GLY A 57 -9.01 1.27 7.13
CA GLY A 57 -9.09 1.64 8.53
C GLY A 57 -10.43 2.24 8.88
N TYR A 58 -10.47 3.09 9.90
CA TYR A 58 -11.71 3.68 10.38
C TYR A 58 -11.52 5.14 10.80
N PHE A 59 -12.64 5.84 10.81
CA PHE A 59 -12.80 7.15 11.40
C PHE A 59 -13.74 7.01 12.61
N GLY A 60 -13.25 7.34 13.79
CA GLY A 60 -14.05 7.31 15.02
C GLY A 60 -14.98 8.50 15.14
N ALA A 61 -16.10 8.31 15.83
CA ALA A 61 -17.02 9.40 16.14
C ALA A 61 -16.41 10.45 17.09
N ASP A 62 -15.33 10.11 17.77
CA ASP A 62 -14.52 10.97 18.63
C ASP A 62 -13.50 11.82 17.84
N GLY A 63 -13.49 11.73 16.50
CA GLY A 63 -12.56 12.44 15.63
C GLY A 63 -11.22 11.74 15.42
N ASN A 64 -10.99 10.60 16.06
CA ASN A 64 -9.80 9.79 15.82
C ASN A 64 -9.85 9.07 14.47
N MET A 65 -8.70 8.75 13.94
CA MET A 65 -8.54 7.98 12.70
C MET A 65 -7.38 7.00 12.88
N ASP A 66 -7.59 5.75 12.45
CA ASP A 66 -6.52 4.77 12.35
C ASP A 66 -6.58 4.11 10.98
N LEU A 67 -5.47 4.21 10.23
CA LEU A 67 -5.37 3.75 8.87
C LEU A 67 -4.10 2.93 8.67
N ALA A 68 -4.25 1.82 7.95
CA ALA A 68 -3.13 1.04 7.45
C ALA A 68 -3.07 1.14 5.92
N ILE A 69 -1.86 1.00 5.38
CA ILE A 69 -1.68 0.90 3.93
C ILE A 69 -2.12 -0.50 3.48
N ALA A 70 -2.93 -0.59 2.43
CA ALA A 70 -3.36 -1.85 1.85
C ALA A 70 -2.22 -2.53 1.08
N LEU A 71 -1.36 -3.22 1.81
CA LEU A 71 -0.25 -4.03 1.32
C LEU A 71 -0.39 -5.47 1.79
N ARG A 72 0.23 -6.40 1.06
CA ARG A 72 0.20 -7.84 1.41
C ARG A 72 -1.23 -8.32 1.63
N THR A 73 -2.12 -7.82 0.79
CA THR A 73 -3.55 -8.09 0.82
C THR A 73 -3.95 -8.77 -0.48
N ALA A 74 -4.81 -9.77 -0.39
CA ALA A 74 -5.40 -10.44 -1.54
C ALA A 74 -6.86 -10.02 -1.69
N ILE A 75 -7.33 -9.90 -2.92
CA ILE A 75 -8.74 -9.74 -3.25
C ILE A 75 -9.23 -11.09 -3.76
N ILE A 76 -10.26 -11.64 -3.12
CA ILE A 76 -10.91 -12.87 -3.58
C ILE A 76 -12.22 -12.48 -4.24
N LYS A 77 -12.34 -12.77 -5.52
CA LYS A 77 -13.52 -12.47 -6.31
C LYS A 77 -13.74 -13.57 -7.36
N GLU A 78 -14.97 -14.04 -7.49
CA GLU A 78 -15.34 -15.05 -8.51
C GLU A 78 -14.43 -16.28 -8.48
N SER A 79 -14.16 -16.79 -7.27
CA SER A 79 -13.27 -17.95 -7.02
C SER A 79 -11.82 -17.74 -7.49
N ARG A 80 -11.41 -16.50 -7.71
CA ARG A 80 -10.04 -16.13 -8.05
C ARG A 80 -9.43 -15.27 -6.97
N MET A 81 -8.16 -15.50 -6.67
CA MET A 81 -7.37 -14.67 -5.78
C MET A 81 -6.45 -13.75 -6.59
N HIS A 82 -6.61 -12.46 -6.41
CA HIS A 82 -5.79 -11.42 -7.01
C HIS A 82 -4.81 -10.89 -5.97
N VAL A 83 -3.54 -10.92 -6.30
CA VAL A 83 -2.45 -10.40 -5.45
C VAL A 83 -1.64 -9.41 -6.27
N GLN A 84 -1.40 -8.24 -5.69
CA GLN A 84 -0.51 -7.24 -6.26
C GLN A 84 0.63 -6.93 -5.29
N ALA A 85 1.83 -6.85 -5.81
CA ALA A 85 3.03 -6.50 -5.08
C ALA A 85 3.92 -5.59 -5.93
N GLY A 86 4.72 -4.77 -5.29
CA GLY A 86 5.66 -3.87 -5.93
C GLY A 86 6.93 -3.70 -5.10
N ALA A 87 7.98 -3.21 -5.73
CA ALA A 87 9.24 -2.84 -5.11
C ALA A 87 9.50 -1.35 -5.27
N GLY A 88 10.34 -0.79 -4.42
CA GLY A 88 10.80 0.58 -4.53
C GLY A 88 11.96 0.65 -5.51
N VAL A 89 11.79 1.39 -6.59
CA VAL A 89 12.82 1.55 -7.62
C VAL A 89 13.60 2.85 -7.38
N VAL A 90 14.91 2.74 -7.34
CA VAL A 90 15.85 3.86 -7.23
C VAL A 90 16.90 3.78 -8.33
N LEU A 91 17.78 4.79 -8.42
CA LEU A 91 18.78 4.89 -9.50
C LEU A 91 19.66 3.64 -9.64
N ASP A 92 20.04 3.06 -8.51
CA ASP A 92 20.95 1.89 -8.46
C ASP A 92 20.20 0.55 -8.40
N SER A 93 18.88 0.55 -8.59
CA SER A 93 18.08 -0.68 -8.59
C SER A 93 18.42 -1.58 -9.79
N ASP A 94 18.62 -2.85 -9.51
CA ASP A 94 18.73 -3.89 -10.53
C ASP A 94 17.34 -4.46 -10.86
N PRO A 95 16.89 -4.43 -12.11
CA PRO A 95 15.53 -4.84 -12.47
C PRO A 95 15.18 -6.28 -12.10
N ALA A 96 16.14 -7.20 -12.19
CA ALA A 96 15.90 -8.62 -11.86
C ALA A 96 15.73 -8.80 -10.35
N SER A 97 16.52 -8.09 -9.55
CA SER A 97 16.43 -8.09 -8.10
C SER A 97 15.10 -7.50 -7.62
N GLU A 98 14.66 -6.37 -8.18
CA GLU A 98 13.40 -5.74 -7.84
C GLU A 98 12.19 -6.62 -8.22
N HIS A 99 12.26 -7.25 -9.38
CA HIS A 99 11.23 -8.22 -9.78
C HIS A 99 11.18 -9.41 -8.80
N GLN A 100 12.33 -9.95 -8.42
CA GLN A 100 12.39 -11.06 -7.44
C GLN A 100 11.84 -10.63 -6.08
N GLU A 101 12.04 -9.38 -5.67
CA GLU A 101 11.45 -8.84 -4.45
C GLU A 101 9.92 -8.82 -4.54
N CYS A 102 9.34 -8.38 -5.66
CA CYS A 102 7.89 -8.42 -5.90
C CYS A 102 7.34 -9.85 -5.77
N VAL A 103 7.99 -10.83 -6.39
CA VAL A 103 7.62 -12.25 -6.29
C VAL A 103 7.68 -12.74 -4.84
N ASN A 104 8.73 -12.39 -4.11
CA ASN A 104 8.89 -12.78 -2.70
C ASN A 104 7.82 -12.16 -1.80
N LYS A 105 7.44 -10.90 -2.03
CA LYS A 105 6.36 -10.23 -1.31
C LYS A 105 5.00 -10.88 -1.53
N ALA A 106 4.71 -11.36 -2.74
CA ALA A 106 3.47 -12.05 -3.07
C ALA A 106 3.42 -13.50 -2.52
N ARG A 107 4.57 -14.14 -2.37
CA ARG A 107 4.68 -15.57 -2.01
C ARG A 107 3.95 -15.96 -0.73
N ALA A 108 3.93 -15.09 0.29
CA ALA A 108 3.26 -15.38 1.55
C ALA A 108 1.74 -15.57 1.38
N LEU A 109 1.11 -14.78 0.52
CA LEU A 109 -0.32 -14.87 0.23
C LEU A 109 -0.65 -16.15 -0.58
N PHE A 110 0.17 -16.48 -1.56
CA PHE A 110 0.01 -17.74 -2.32
C PHE A 110 0.19 -18.97 -1.42
N ARG A 111 1.15 -18.94 -0.50
CA ARG A 111 1.34 -20.01 0.48
C ARG A 111 0.11 -20.15 1.38
N ALA A 112 -0.40 -19.05 1.93
CA ALA A 112 -1.60 -19.05 2.75
C ALA A 112 -2.81 -19.63 2.01
N ALA A 113 -3.00 -19.27 0.75
CA ALA A 113 -4.06 -19.83 -0.09
C ALA A 113 -3.89 -21.33 -0.31
N GLY A 114 -2.66 -21.79 -0.55
CA GLY A 114 -2.36 -23.22 -0.72
C GLY A 114 -2.59 -24.06 0.56
N GLU A 115 -2.56 -23.43 1.72
CA GLU A 115 -2.79 -24.07 3.02
C GLU A 115 -4.21 -23.85 3.56
N ALA A 116 -5.08 -23.14 2.85
CA ALA A 116 -6.43 -22.78 3.33
C ALA A 116 -7.31 -24.00 3.63
N TRP A 117 -7.09 -25.13 2.94
CA TRP A 117 -7.78 -26.39 3.17
C TRP A 117 -7.63 -26.94 4.61
N ARG A 118 -6.63 -26.47 5.36
CA ARG A 118 -6.43 -26.88 6.76
C ARG A 118 -7.47 -26.29 7.71
N PHE A 119 -8.25 -25.33 7.25
CA PHE A 119 -9.23 -24.60 8.06
C PHE A 119 -10.69 -24.85 7.58
N THR A 120 -10.86 -25.74 6.62
CA THR A 120 -12.16 -26.25 6.15
C THR A 120 -12.37 -27.67 6.66
#